data_9d39f3af64b70eb2f461753dd8804364
#
_entry.id   9d39f3af64b70eb2f461753dd8804364
#
_cell.length_a   1.000
_cell.length_b   1.000
_cell.length_c   1.000
_cell.angle_alpha   90.00
_cell.angle_beta   90.00
_cell.angle_gamma   90.00
#
_symmetry.space_group_name_H-M   'P 1'
#
loop_
_entity.id
_entity.type
_entity.pdbx_description
1 polymer ?
#
loop_
_entity_poly.entity_id
_entity_poly.type
_entity_poly.pdbx_seq_one_letter_code
_entity_poly.pdbx_strand_id
1 'polypeptide(L)'
;MLPRSLDEALAMKADRPEATPIAGGTDLMVDLNFGRRRPPAMIDLSRVAELGRWREENGHVFLGAGFTYAAIVKQMPAFKPLVQASRSVGSPQIRNRGTVGGNLGTASPAGDALPVLAAYDADIVVRSRGRGERSMPWHAFLTGPKKTALAADELILGARWVRRRGPGSFSKIGTRNAMVIAVAGLCLVVDEENARVKVALGSVGPTILRATEAEQHIAAAMASSGAWQDPSITLPDQVIDEFSGLVAAAAQPLDDVRGTAAYRRHGCRVLARRAITWALDERRLPAWL
;
A
#
# COMPACT_ATOMS: atom_id res chain seq x y z
N MET A 1 -0.11 22.92 -16.67
CA MET A 1 1.24 22.75 -17.27
C MET A 1 1.36 21.30 -17.71
N LEU A 2 2.02 21.02 -18.82
CA LEU A 2 2.03 19.70 -19.49
C LEU A 2 3.47 19.24 -19.79
N PRO A 3 4.28 18.88 -18.78
CA PRO A 3 5.64 18.39 -18.99
C PRO A 3 5.65 17.08 -19.75
N ARG A 4 6.72 16.84 -20.52
CA ARG A 4 6.95 15.61 -21.29
C ARG A 4 8.12 14.78 -20.75
N SER A 5 8.88 15.34 -19.82
CA SER A 5 9.98 14.66 -19.12
C SER A 5 9.92 14.94 -17.63
N LEU A 6 10.63 14.12 -16.86
CA LEU A 6 10.75 14.32 -15.42
C LEU A 6 11.45 15.64 -15.09
N ASP A 7 12.49 16.01 -15.85
CA ASP A 7 13.23 17.25 -15.64
C ASP A 7 12.37 18.49 -15.90
N GLU A 8 11.53 18.48 -16.95
CA GLU A 8 10.53 19.54 -17.17
C GLU A 8 9.52 19.62 -16.03
N ALA A 9 9.03 18.46 -15.52
CA ALA A 9 8.09 18.43 -14.42
C ALA A 9 8.69 19.01 -13.14
N LEU A 10 9.94 18.65 -12.83
CA LEU A 10 10.70 19.18 -11.69
C LEU A 10 10.98 20.68 -11.81
N ALA A 11 11.31 21.15 -13.04
CA ALA A 11 11.49 22.57 -13.30
C ALA A 11 10.19 23.35 -13.03
N MET A 12 9.07 22.90 -13.61
CA MET A 12 7.76 23.52 -13.41
C MET A 12 7.34 23.52 -11.95
N LYS A 13 7.67 22.45 -11.20
CA LYS A 13 7.37 22.33 -9.77
C LYS A 13 8.23 23.25 -8.92
N ALA A 14 9.49 23.43 -9.27
CA ALA A 14 10.39 24.38 -8.62
C ALA A 14 9.96 25.85 -8.86
N ASP A 15 9.56 26.18 -10.10
CA ASP A 15 9.12 27.52 -10.48
C ASP A 15 7.75 27.86 -9.87
N ARG A 16 6.87 26.86 -9.62
CA ARG A 16 5.53 27.02 -9.05
C ARG A 16 5.27 25.97 -7.96
N PRO A 17 5.84 26.15 -6.76
CA PRO A 17 5.67 25.20 -5.66
C PRO A 17 4.22 24.99 -5.21
N GLU A 18 3.34 25.97 -5.44
CA GLU A 18 1.91 25.88 -5.16
C GLU A 18 1.12 25.03 -6.16
N ALA A 19 1.71 24.73 -7.33
CA ALA A 19 1.03 23.94 -8.34
C ALA A 19 0.80 22.50 -7.87
N THR A 20 -0.44 22.02 -8.04
CA THR A 20 -0.84 20.67 -7.64
C THR A 20 -0.50 19.66 -8.74
N PRO A 21 0.29 18.60 -8.46
CA PRO A 21 0.50 17.52 -9.41
C PRO A 21 -0.79 16.73 -9.64
N ILE A 22 -1.07 16.41 -10.91
CA ILE A 22 -2.15 15.50 -11.30
C ILE A 22 -1.58 14.40 -12.19
N ALA A 23 -1.95 13.16 -11.93
CA ALA A 23 -1.63 12.00 -12.77
C ALA A 23 -2.94 11.39 -13.31
N GLY A 24 -3.50 10.37 -12.64
CA GLY A 24 -4.76 9.75 -13.04
C GLY A 24 -6.00 10.62 -12.87
N GLY A 25 -5.96 11.58 -11.97
CA GLY A 25 -7.06 12.52 -11.67
C GLY A 25 -8.22 11.92 -10.88
N THR A 26 -8.20 10.63 -10.57
CA THR A 26 -9.35 9.89 -9.99
C THR A 26 -9.78 10.37 -8.60
N ASP A 27 -8.92 11.08 -7.90
CA ASP A 27 -9.16 11.67 -6.58
C ASP A 27 -9.27 13.21 -6.67
N LEU A 28 -8.28 13.85 -7.30
CA LEU A 28 -8.23 15.31 -7.42
C LEU A 28 -9.44 15.86 -8.17
N MET A 29 -9.88 15.22 -9.25
CA MET A 29 -11.06 15.69 -10.02
C MET A 29 -12.36 15.61 -9.20
N VAL A 30 -12.46 14.68 -8.26
CA VAL A 30 -13.59 14.63 -7.32
C VAL A 30 -13.59 15.87 -6.43
N ASP A 31 -12.42 16.20 -5.84
CA ASP A 31 -12.31 17.42 -5.00
C ASP A 31 -12.58 18.70 -5.79
N LEU A 32 -12.13 18.79 -7.05
CA LEU A 32 -12.41 19.93 -7.93
C LEU A 32 -13.90 20.05 -8.26
N ASN A 33 -14.55 18.94 -8.65
CA ASN A 33 -15.96 18.92 -9.04
C ASN A 33 -16.89 19.28 -7.86
N PHE A 34 -16.53 18.89 -6.64
CA PHE A 34 -17.26 19.27 -5.43
C PHE A 34 -16.83 20.64 -4.85
N GLY A 35 -15.94 21.36 -5.52
CA GLY A 35 -15.47 22.67 -5.06
C GLY A 35 -14.63 22.66 -3.78
N ARG A 36 -14.15 21.47 -3.35
CA ARG A 36 -13.35 21.28 -2.12
C ARG A 36 -11.91 21.79 -2.25
N ARG A 37 -11.39 21.84 -3.48
CA ARG A 37 -10.07 22.37 -3.83
C ARG A 37 -10.16 23.23 -5.08
N ARG A 38 -9.35 24.28 -5.14
CA ARG A 38 -9.19 25.15 -6.31
C ARG A 38 -7.72 25.53 -6.42
N PRO A 39 -6.84 24.62 -6.89
CA PRO A 39 -5.42 24.92 -7.01
C PRO A 39 -5.20 26.05 -8.05
N PRO A 40 -4.28 26.97 -7.80
CA PRO A 40 -3.99 28.08 -8.72
C PRO A 40 -3.34 27.59 -10.02
N ALA A 41 -2.69 26.43 -9.98
CA ALA A 41 -2.08 25.79 -11.13
C ALA A 41 -2.02 24.27 -10.94
N MET A 42 -1.95 23.52 -12.05
CA MET A 42 -1.76 22.07 -12.05
C MET A 42 -0.62 21.68 -12.99
N ILE A 43 0.12 20.62 -12.59
CA ILE A 43 1.15 19.96 -13.39
C ILE A 43 0.64 18.56 -13.74
N ASP A 44 0.30 18.34 -15.01
CA ASP A 44 -0.17 17.05 -15.51
C ASP A 44 1.03 16.11 -15.78
N LEU A 45 1.21 15.14 -14.91
CA LEU A 45 2.29 14.15 -14.99
C LEU A 45 1.98 12.95 -15.90
N SER A 46 0.81 12.89 -16.52
CA SER A 46 0.36 11.74 -17.30
C SER A 46 1.23 11.46 -18.56
N ARG A 47 1.99 12.44 -18.99
CA ARG A 47 2.90 12.35 -20.17
C ARG A 47 4.37 12.15 -19.81
N VAL A 48 4.69 12.06 -18.51
CA VAL A 48 6.06 11.84 -18.02
C VAL A 48 6.31 10.34 -18.00
N ALA A 49 6.88 9.83 -19.08
CA ALA A 49 7.05 8.38 -19.31
C ALA A 49 7.93 7.71 -18.26
N GLU A 50 8.90 8.43 -17.70
CA GLU A 50 9.82 7.95 -16.66
C GLU A 50 9.08 7.52 -15.38
N LEU A 51 7.98 8.17 -15.06
CA LEU A 51 7.14 7.81 -13.90
C LEU A 51 6.27 6.58 -14.13
N GLY A 52 6.05 6.19 -15.39
CA GLY A 52 5.18 5.09 -15.80
C GLY A 52 5.89 3.73 -15.91
N ARG A 53 7.01 3.52 -15.25
CA ARG A 53 7.82 2.29 -15.36
C ARG A 53 8.00 1.60 -14.03
N TRP A 54 8.23 0.29 -14.07
CA TRP A 54 8.73 -0.47 -12.94
C TRP A 54 9.96 -1.26 -13.37
N ARG A 55 10.80 -1.61 -12.41
CA ARG A 55 11.99 -2.44 -12.64
C ARG A 55 12.31 -3.27 -11.41
N GLU A 56 12.97 -4.38 -11.64
CA GLU A 56 13.55 -5.22 -10.61
C GLU A 56 15.02 -5.44 -10.95
N GLU A 57 15.89 -5.00 -10.06
CA GLU A 57 17.34 -5.05 -10.23
C GLU A 57 18.01 -5.44 -8.91
N ASN A 58 18.84 -6.47 -8.91
CA ASN A 58 19.59 -6.94 -7.72
C ASN A 58 18.69 -7.20 -6.49
N GLY A 59 17.52 -7.78 -6.70
CA GLY A 59 16.54 -8.04 -5.63
C GLY A 59 15.81 -6.80 -5.10
N HIS A 60 16.01 -5.64 -5.71
CA HIS A 60 15.25 -4.42 -5.41
C HIS A 60 14.21 -4.17 -6.48
N VAL A 61 13.01 -3.85 -6.05
CA VAL A 61 11.90 -3.45 -6.92
C VAL A 61 11.71 -1.94 -6.81
N PHE A 62 11.59 -1.27 -7.95
CA PHE A 62 11.16 0.12 -8.04
C PHE A 62 9.87 0.19 -8.84
N LEU A 63 8.84 0.81 -8.27
CA LEU A 63 7.54 1.04 -8.88
C LEU A 63 7.31 2.53 -9.05
N GLY A 64 7.28 2.99 -10.29
CA GLY A 64 7.14 4.40 -10.63
C GLY A 64 5.78 4.99 -10.23
N ALA A 65 5.77 6.26 -9.87
CA ALA A 65 4.58 6.98 -9.38
C ALA A 65 3.44 7.03 -10.39
N GLY A 66 3.75 7.08 -11.69
CA GLY A 66 2.77 7.08 -12.78
C GLY A 66 2.23 5.70 -13.16
N PHE A 67 2.72 4.62 -12.54
CA PHE A 67 2.29 3.27 -12.87
C PHE A 67 0.86 3.04 -12.40
N THR A 68 -0.03 2.61 -13.32
CA THR A 68 -1.47 2.49 -13.03
C THR A 68 -1.80 1.16 -12.38
N TYR A 69 -2.93 1.10 -11.67
CA TYR A 69 -3.43 -0.15 -11.08
C TYR A 69 -3.75 -1.22 -12.13
N ALA A 70 -4.24 -0.82 -13.30
CA ALA A 70 -4.44 -1.75 -14.42
C ALA A 70 -3.11 -2.33 -14.93
N ALA A 71 -2.06 -1.51 -14.99
CA ALA A 71 -0.72 -1.97 -15.37
C ALA A 71 -0.13 -2.94 -14.34
N ILE A 72 -0.29 -2.67 -13.02
CA ILE A 72 0.12 -3.60 -11.95
C ILE A 72 -0.53 -4.97 -12.15
N VAL A 73 -1.85 -5.02 -12.33
CA VAL A 73 -2.59 -6.28 -12.51
C VAL A 73 -2.08 -7.08 -13.70
N LYS A 74 -1.66 -6.39 -14.78
CA LYS A 74 -1.19 -7.03 -16.01
C LYS A 74 0.29 -7.43 -15.98
N GLN A 75 1.13 -6.59 -15.39
CA GLN A 75 2.60 -6.68 -15.56
C GLN A 75 3.35 -7.16 -14.31
N MET A 76 2.68 -7.24 -13.14
CA MET A 76 3.32 -7.60 -11.88
C MET A 76 2.67 -8.81 -11.19
N PRO A 77 2.34 -9.92 -11.91
CA PRO A 77 1.59 -11.06 -11.36
C PRO A 77 2.29 -11.71 -10.17
N ALA A 78 3.62 -11.65 -10.09
CA ALA A 78 4.42 -12.18 -9.00
C ALA A 78 4.24 -11.44 -7.66
N PHE A 79 3.64 -10.23 -7.68
CA PHE A 79 3.38 -9.44 -6.48
C PHE A 79 1.92 -9.58 -6.05
N LYS A 80 1.52 -10.80 -5.69
CA LYS A 80 0.14 -11.20 -5.39
C LYS A 80 -0.62 -10.20 -4.50
N PRO A 81 -0.12 -9.74 -3.33
CA PRO A 81 -0.80 -8.74 -2.52
C PRO A 81 -1.05 -7.42 -3.26
N LEU A 82 -0.07 -6.94 -4.04
CA LEU A 82 -0.20 -5.69 -4.79
C LEU A 82 -1.23 -5.82 -5.93
N VAL A 83 -1.27 -6.96 -6.59
CA VAL A 83 -2.28 -7.28 -7.62
C VAL A 83 -3.68 -7.35 -7.01
N GLN A 84 -3.84 -8.00 -5.85
CA GLN A 84 -5.12 -8.09 -5.14
C GLN A 84 -5.62 -6.71 -4.72
N ALA A 85 -4.75 -5.89 -4.10
CA ALA A 85 -5.06 -4.51 -3.76
C ALA A 85 -5.46 -3.70 -4.99
N SER A 86 -4.69 -3.80 -6.08
CA SER A 86 -4.96 -3.09 -7.33
C SER A 86 -6.32 -3.48 -7.94
N ARG A 87 -6.69 -4.76 -7.92
CA ARG A 87 -8.00 -5.24 -8.40
C ARG A 87 -9.17 -4.69 -7.59
N SER A 88 -8.96 -4.38 -6.31
CA SER A 88 -9.98 -3.84 -5.42
C SER A 88 -10.20 -2.33 -5.55
N VAL A 89 -9.29 -1.60 -6.24
CA VAL A 89 -9.42 -0.16 -6.45
C VAL A 89 -10.52 0.14 -7.46
N GLY A 90 -11.57 0.79 -7.01
CA GLY A 90 -12.63 1.36 -7.85
C GLY A 90 -13.15 0.45 -8.97
N SER A 91 -13.54 1.08 -10.08
CA SER A 91 -13.95 0.39 -11.33
C SER A 91 -12.75 0.17 -12.28
N PRO A 92 -12.90 -0.61 -13.36
CA PRO A 92 -11.87 -0.72 -14.40
C PRO A 92 -11.40 0.63 -14.95
N GLN A 93 -12.32 1.60 -15.13
CA GLN A 93 -11.99 2.95 -15.58
C GLN A 93 -11.10 3.69 -14.58
N ILE A 94 -11.40 3.56 -13.28
CA ILE A 94 -10.58 4.12 -12.21
C ILE A 94 -9.19 3.48 -12.22
N ARG A 95 -9.10 2.16 -12.33
CA ARG A 95 -7.80 1.44 -12.38
C ARG A 95 -6.95 1.79 -13.60
N ASN A 96 -7.58 2.09 -14.74
CA ASN A 96 -6.87 2.52 -15.94
C ASN A 96 -6.22 3.91 -15.79
N ARG A 97 -6.71 4.73 -14.87
CA ARG A 97 -6.22 6.10 -14.63
C ARG A 97 -5.49 6.25 -13.31
N GLY A 98 -6.01 5.64 -12.24
CA GLY A 98 -5.43 5.74 -10.89
C GLY A 98 -4.02 5.16 -10.84
N THR A 99 -3.12 5.89 -10.17
CA THR A 99 -1.69 5.56 -10.10
C THR A 99 -1.23 5.38 -8.66
N VAL A 100 -0.12 4.66 -8.47
CA VAL A 100 0.50 4.49 -7.16
C VAL A 100 0.92 5.83 -6.56
N GLY A 101 1.54 6.71 -7.36
CA GLY A 101 1.92 8.05 -6.92
C GLY A 101 0.73 8.91 -6.54
N GLY A 102 -0.41 8.79 -7.27
CA GLY A 102 -1.66 9.45 -6.89
C GLY A 102 -2.17 8.99 -5.52
N ASN A 103 -2.11 7.68 -5.24
CA ASN A 103 -2.51 7.13 -3.94
C ASN A 103 -1.59 7.58 -2.81
N LEU A 104 -0.26 7.58 -3.04
CA LEU A 104 0.73 8.11 -2.10
C LEU A 104 0.52 9.61 -1.85
N GLY A 105 0.33 10.42 -2.90
CA GLY A 105 0.14 11.86 -2.78
C GLY A 105 -1.18 12.25 -2.12
N THR A 106 -2.24 11.44 -2.30
CA THR A 106 -3.50 11.61 -1.57
C THR A 106 -3.36 11.21 -0.10
N ALA A 107 -2.50 10.23 0.21
CA ALA A 107 -2.26 9.70 1.56
C ALA A 107 -3.56 9.40 2.33
N SER A 108 -4.57 8.88 1.62
CA SER A 108 -5.82 8.46 2.27
C SER A 108 -5.57 7.21 3.12
N PRO A 109 -5.99 7.17 4.40
CA PRO A 109 -5.91 5.94 5.21
C PRO A 109 -6.60 4.73 4.56
N ALA A 110 -7.54 4.98 3.64
CA ALA A 110 -8.28 3.97 2.90
C ALA A 110 -7.69 3.65 1.52
N GLY A 111 -6.47 4.09 1.23
CA GLY A 111 -5.79 3.76 -0.03
C GLY A 111 -5.33 2.30 -0.04
N ASP A 112 -5.88 1.49 -0.95
CA ASP A 112 -5.70 0.03 -0.95
C ASP A 112 -4.24 -0.42 -1.18
N ALA A 113 -3.44 0.32 -1.95
CA ALA A 113 -2.03 -0.01 -2.16
C ALA A 113 -1.12 0.32 -0.97
N LEU A 114 -1.53 1.25 -0.09
CA LEU A 114 -0.68 1.73 1.00
C LEU A 114 -0.37 0.65 2.04
N PRO A 115 -1.32 -0.19 2.50
CA PRO A 115 -0.99 -1.32 3.38
C PRO A 115 -0.04 -2.32 2.74
N VAL A 116 -0.10 -2.50 1.41
CA VAL A 116 0.83 -3.39 0.70
C VAL A 116 2.24 -2.82 0.71
N LEU A 117 2.40 -1.53 0.37
CA LEU A 117 3.70 -0.87 0.43
C LEU A 117 4.28 -0.87 1.86
N ALA A 118 3.42 -0.71 2.87
CA ALA A 118 3.82 -0.79 4.28
C ALA A 118 4.26 -2.20 4.68
N ALA A 119 3.57 -3.27 4.23
CA ALA A 119 3.96 -4.65 4.49
C ALA A 119 5.25 -5.04 3.73
N TYR A 120 5.54 -4.39 2.60
CA TYR A 120 6.81 -4.55 1.88
C TYR A 120 7.96 -3.74 2.49
N ASP A 121 7.72 -2.94 3.55
CA ASP A 121 8.66 -1.95 4.12
C ASP A 121 9.22 -1.03 3.03
N ALA A 122 8.35 -0.52 2.17
CA ALA A 122 8.75 0.29 1.05
C ALA A 122 9.28 1.67 1.47
N ASP A 123 10.36 2.10 0.84
CA ASP A 123 10.79 3.49 0.83
C ASP A 123 10.05 4.26 -0.25
N ILE A 124 9.59 5.46 0.06
CA ILE A 124 9.02 6.39 -0.89
C ILE A 124 10.12 7.29 -1.42
N VAL A 125 10.26 7.30 -2.74
CA VAL A 125 11.29 8.07 -3.43
C VAL A 125 10.67 9.36 -3.96
N VAL A 126 11.27 10.49 -3.59
CA VAL A 126 10.85 11.83 -3.99
C VAL A 126 12.04 12.62 -4.54
N ARG A 127 11.77 13.62 -5.37
CA ARG A 127 12.83 14.46 -5.95
C ARG A 127 12.38 15.90 -6.09
N SER A 128 13.29 16.83 -5.82
CA SER A 128 13.18 18.22 -6.21
C SER A 128 14.29 18.60 -7.19
N ARG A 129 14.10 19.67 -7.96
CA ARG A 129 15.11 20.17 -8.88
C ARG A 129 16.38 20.65 -8.15
N GLY A 130 16.21 21.31 -7.03
CA GLY A 130 17.34 21.94 -6.32
C GLY A 130 18.06 21.01 -5.34
N ARG A 131 17.36 20.07 -4.71
CA ARG A 131 17.92 19.18 -3.66
C ARG A 131 18.19 17.76 -4.16
N GLY A 132 17.82 17.43 -5.38
CA GLY A 132 17.98 16.08 -5.91
C GLY A 132 16.95 15.07 -5.35
N GLU A 133 17.31 13.79 -5.42
CA GLU A 133 16.49 12.67 -4.97
C GLU A 133 16.77 12.35 -3.50
N ARG A 134 15.69 12.02 -2.77
CA ARG A 134 15.77 11.42 -1.43
C ARG A 134 14.72 10.32 -1.29
N SER A 135 14.97 9.39 -0.40
CA SER A 135 14.00 8.36 -0.02
C SER A 135 13.76 8.37 1.48
N MET A 136 12.58 7.92 1.87
CA MET A 136 12.21 7.75 3.27
C MET A 136 11.26 6.58 3.42
N PRO A 137 11.26 5.87 4.57
CA PRO A 137 10.34 4.78 4.79
C PRO A 137 8.89 5.27 4.76
N TRP A 138 7.98 4.39 4.34
CA TRP A 138 6.56 4.70 4.16
C TRP A 138 5.92 5.41 5.37
N HIS A 139 6.30 5.02 6.60
CA HIS A 139 5.74 5.60 7.83
C HIS A 139 6.26 7.02 8.12
N ALA A 140 7.46 7.36 7.64
CA ALA A 140 7.96 8.73 7.70
C ALA A 140 7.34 9.61 6.60
N PHE A 141 6.91 8.99 5.49
CA PHE A 141 6.24 9.70 4.40
C PHE A 141 4.76 10.00 4.70
N LEU A 142 4.02 9.03 5.26
CA LEU A 142 2.60 9.17 5.59
C LEU A 142 2.45 9.75 7.01
N THR A 143 2.36 11.07 7.13
CA THR A 143 2.39 11.79 8.41
C THR A 143 1.03 11.97 9.08
N GLY A 144 -0.06 11.59 8.41
CA GLY A 144 -1.43 11.70 8.93
C GLY A 144 -2.48 11.58 7.83
N PRO A 145 -3.77 11.72 8.17
CA PRO A 145 -4.86 11.64 7.19
C PRO A 145 -4.68 12.69 6.09
N LYS A 146 -4.49 12.24 4.85
CA LYS A 146 -4.23 13.11 3.69
C LYS A 146 -3.04 14.05 3.86
N LYS A 147 -2.03 13.63 4.65
CA LYS A 147 -0.81 14.39 4.90
C LYS A 147 0.43 13.55 4.61
N THR A 148 1.40 14.17 3.94
CA THR A 148 2.69 13.55 3.60
C THR A 148 3.84 14.46 4.02
N ALA A 149 5.05 13.89 4.09
CA ALA A 149 6.29 14.61 4.29
C ALA A 149 6.87 15.21 2.99
N LEU A 150 6.07 15.28 1.92
CA LEU A 150 6.45 15.86 0.63
C LEU A 150 6.64 17.37 0.79
N ALA A 151 7.79 17.89 0.41
CA ALA A 151 8.02 19.32 0.37
C ALA A 151 7.30 19.97 -0.83
N ALA A 152 7.06 21.29 -0.75
CA ALA A 152 6.27 21.98 -1.75
C ALA A 152 6.85 21.92 -3.18
N ASP A 153 8.16 21.78 -3.32
CA ASP A 153 8.90 21.71 -4.60
C ASP A 153 9.25 20.29 -5.04
N GLU A 154 8.75 19.26 -4.32
CA GLU A 154 9.04 17.85 -4.62
C GLU A 154 7.93 17.18 -5.43
N LEU A 155 8.35 16.19 -6.21
CA LEU A 155 7.47 15.21 -6.87
C LEU A 155 7.78 13.81 -6.35
N ILE A 156 6.74 12.97 -6.24
CA ILE A 156 6.88 11.55 -5.92
C ILE A 156 7.37 10.84 -7.19
N LEU A 157 8.51 10.16 -7.11
CA LEU A 157 9.03 9.36 -8.22
C LEU A 157 8.47 7.94 -8.19
N GLY A 158 8.21 7.38 -7.00
CA GLY A 158 7.71 6.02 -6.84
C GLY A 158 7.94 5.46 -5.45
N ALA A 159 7.86 4.14 -5.36
CA ALA A 159 8.17 3.37 -4.17
C ALA A 159 9.23 2.30 -4.50
N ARG A 160 10.11 2.02 -3.53
CA ARG A 160 11.18 1.02 -3.66
C ARG A 160 11.15 0.08 -2.48
N TRP A 161 11.31 -1.23 -2.72
CA TRP A 161 11.42 -2.24 -1.66
C TRP A 161 12.34 -3.39 -2.07
N VAL A 162 12.79 -4.17 -1.09
CA VAL A 162 13.52 -5.42 -1.35
C VAL A 162 12.51 -6.52 -1.65
N ARG A 163 12.67 -7.22 -2.77
CA ARG A 163 11.85 -8.39 -3.07
C ARG A 163 12.14 -9.48 -2.04
N ARG A 164 11.07 -10.03 -1.47
CA ARG A 164 11.15 -11.15 -0.52
C ARG A 164 10.41 -12.35 -1.08
N ARG A 165 10.86 -13.53 -0.69
CA ARG A 165 10.17 -14.78 -1.00
C ARG A 165 9.18 -15.09 0.12
N GLY A 166 8.07 -15.65 -0.25
CA GLY A 166 7.03 -16.12 0.66
C GLY A 166 5.64 -15.72 0.23
N PRO A 167 4.63 -16.37 0.81
CA PRO A 167 3.24 -16.08 0.51
C PRO A 167 2.80 -14.72 1.08
N GLY A 168 1.75 -14.19 0.49
CA GLY A 168 1.14 -12.98 1.00
C GLY A 168 -0.21 -12.74 0.38
N SER A 169 -1.02 -11.94 1.06
CA SER A 169 -2.34 -11.56 0.58
C SER A 169 -2.74 -10.16 1.01
N PHE A 170 -3.59 -9.54 0.20
CA PHE A 170 -4.34 -8.34 0.56
C PHE A 170 -5.83 -8.66 0.58
N SER A 171 -6.50 -8.23 1.62
CA SER A 171 -7.95 -8.38 1.78
C SER A 171 -8.59 -7.09 2.27
N LYS A 172 -9.83 -6.85 1.83
CA LYS A 172 -10.59 -5.65 2.18
C LYS A 172 -12.04 -5.99 2.47
N ILE A 173 -12.57 -5.35 3.51
CA ILE A 173 -14.01 -5.30 3.79
C ILE A 173 -14.54 -3.97 3.26
N GLY A 174 -15.63 -4.02 2.52
CA GLY A 174 -16.36 -2.86 2.03
C GLY A 174 -17.85 -3.00 2.31
N THR A 175 -18.61 -1.94 2.09
CA THR A 175 -20.08 -1.93 2.26
C THR A 175 -20.82 -2.64 1.11
N ARG A 176 -20.08 -3.05 0.07
CA ARG A 176 -20.56 -3.80 -1.12
C ARG A 176 -19.40 -4.55 -1.77
N ASN A 177 -19.69 -5.43 -2.74
CA ASN A 177 -18.70 -6.35 -3.31
C ASN A 177 -17.64 -5.67 -4.22
N ALA A 178 -17.94 -4.51 -4.79
CA ALA A 178 -17.01 -3.81 -5.69
C ALA A 178 -17.20 -2.29 -5.65
N MET A 179 -16.23 -1.55 -6.18
CA MET A 179 -16.24 -0.08 -6.31
C MET A 179 -16.56 0.60 -4.96
N VAL A 180 -15.86 0.20 -3.92
CA VAL A 180 -16.11 0.65 -2.55
C VAL A 180 -14.81 1.10 -1.88
N ILE A 181 -14.92 2.12 -1.03
CA ILE A 181 -13.86 2.51 -0.11
C ILE A 181 -13.80 1.49 1.02
N ALA A 182 -12.60 1.08 1.41
CA ALA A 182 -12.40 0.11 2.47
C ALA A 182 -13.02 0.58 3.82
N VAL A 183 -13.76 -0.31 4.45
CA VAL A 183 -14.15 -0.22 5.87
C VAL A 183 -12.97 -0.67 6.74
N ALA A 184 -12.33 -1.77 6.35
CA ALA A 184 -11.07 -2.26 6.89
C ALA A 184 -10.30 -2.94 5.76
N GLY A 185 -8.99 -2.78 5.73
CA GLY A 185 -8.08 -3.45 4.81
C GLY A 185 -6.89 -4.03 5.55
N LEU A 186 -6.38 -5.16 5.09
CA LEU A 186 -5.23 -5.84 5.66
C LEU A 186 -4.34 -6.41 4.55
N CYS A 187 -3.05 -6.16 4.65
CA CYS A 187 -2.02 -6.87 3.91
C CYS A 187 -1.17 -7.69 4.88
N LEU A 188 -0.99 -8.97 4.59
CA LEU A 188 -0.06 -9.87 5.27
C LEU A 188 0.94 -10.38 4.26
N VAL A 189 2.23 -10.39 4.62
CA VAL A 189 3.29 -11.04 3.85
C VAL A 189 4.19 -11.84 4.79
N VAL A 190 4.64 -12.99 4.31
CA VAL A 190 5.65 -13.83 4.96
C VAL A 190 6.97 -13.58 4.25
N ASP A 191 8.01 -13.29 5.01
CA ASP A 191 9.38 -13.15 4.55
C ASP A 191 10.14 -14.40 5.02
N GLU A 192 10.20 -15.40 4.14
CA GLU A 192 10.83 -16.69 4.42
C GLU A 192 12.33 -16.55 4.67
N GLU A 193 13.00 -15.62 3.99
CA GLU A 193 14.44 -15.43 4.06
C GLU A 193 14.87 -14.88 5.42
N ASN A 194 14.02 -14.06 6.05
CA ASN A 194 14.31 -13.42 7.33
C ASN A 194 13.47 -13.96 8.50
N ALA A 195 12.68 -15.02 8.27
CA ALA A 195 11.76 -15.61 9.25
C ALA A 195 10.86 -14.53 9.90
N ARG A 196 10.17 -13.72 9.07
CA ARG A 196 9.31 -12.63 9.52
C ARG A 196 7.93 -12.70 8.89
N VAL A 197 6.94 -12.30 9.66
CA VAL A 197 5.60 -12.01 9.15
C VAL A 197 5.36 -10.52 9.31
N LYS A 198 4.78 -9.89 8.30
CA LYS A 198 4.47 -8.45 8.31
C LYS A 198 2.99 -8.25 8.05
N VAL A 199 2.35 -7.41 8.88
CA VAL A 199 0.91 -7.14 8.81
C VAL A 199 0.67 -5.65 8.84
N ALA A 200 0.08 -5.13 7.78
CA ALA A 200 -0.27 -3.72 7.66
C ALA A 200 -1.79 -3.53 7.47
N LEU A 201 -2.33 -2.55 8.17
CA LEU A 201 -3.76 -2.26 8.26
C LEU A 201 -4.08 -0.92 7.59
N GLY A 202 -5.14 -0.90 6.78
CA GLY A 202 -5.70 0.30 6.16
C GLY A 202 -7.14 0.56 6.62
N SER A 203 -7.58 1.81 6.57
CA SER A 203 -8.91 2.29 6.96
C SER A 203 -9.26 2.16 8.45
N VAL A 204 -8.31 1.80 9.29
CA VAL A 204 -8.54 1.54 10.73
C VAL A 204 -7.59 2.32 11.62
N GLY A 205 -7.09 3.44 11.14
CA GLY A 205 -6.24 4.38 11.86
C GLY A 205 -6.12 5.71 11.12
N PRO A 206 -5.44 6.70 11.69
CA PRO A 206 -5.21 8.00 11.04
C PRO A 206 -4.33 7.88 9.79
N THR A 207 -3.52 6.85 9.71
CA THR A 207 -2.71 6.45 8.56
C THR A 207 -2.64 4.92 8.51
N ILE A 208 -1.74 4.36 7.72
CA ILE A 208 -1.49 2.92 7.71
C ILE A 208 -0.82 2.52 9.04
N LEU A 209 -1.24 1.41 9.62
CA LEU A 209 -0.71 0.88 10.87
C LEU A 209 -0.02 -0.47 10.62
N ARG A 210 1.05 -0.74 11.37
CA ARG A 210 1.68 -2.06 11.46
C ARG A 210 1.25 -2.73 12.77
N ALA A 211 0.89 -3.99 12.69
CA ALA A 211 0.54 -4.80 13.86
C ALA A 211 1.79 -5.52 14.41
N THR A 212 2.79 -4.75 14.86
CA THR A 212 4.13 -5.25 15.20
C THR A 212 4.13 -6.31 16.31
N GLU A 213 3.28 -6.19 17.32
CA GLU A 213 3.14 -7.21 18.37
C GLU A 213 2.62 -8.53 17.79
N ALA A 214 1.63 -8.47 16.92
CA ALA A 214 1.11 -9.66 16.23
C ALA A 214 2.17 -10.29 15.33
N GLU A 215 2.95 -9.48 14.60
CA GLU A 215 4.05 -9.94 13.75
C GLU A 215 5.09 -10.72 14.56
N GLN A 216 5.51 -10.18 15.72
CA GLN A 216 6.46 -10.82 16.63
C GLN A 216 5.89 -12.11 17.22
N HIS A 217 4.62 -12.09 17.67
CA HIS A 217 3.95 -13.25 18.25
C HIS A 217 3.94 -14.43 17.29
N ILE A 218 3.46 -14.23 16.05
CA ILE A 218 3.34 -15.32 15.09
C ILE A 218 4.71 -15.80 14.61
N ALA A 219 5.69 -14.90 14.40
CA ALA A 219 7.04 -15.27 14.03
C ALA A 219 7.73 -16.10 15.11
N ALA A 220 7.57 -15.77 16.38
CA ALA A 220 8.09 -16.53 17.52
C ALA A 220 7.43 -17.90 17.64
N ALA A 221 6.11 -17.99 17.45
CA ALA A 221 5.39 -19.26 17.46
C ALA A 221 5.86 -20.19 16.32
N MET A 222 6.08 -19.66 15.13
CA MET A 222 6.65 -20.42 14.01
C MET A 222 8.08 -20.86 14.27
N ALA A 223 8.89 -20.07 14.96
CA ALA A 223 10.25 -20.44 15.34
C ALA A 223 10.26 -21.55 16.39
N SER A 224 9.47 -21.42 17.45
CA SER A 224 9.43 -22.40 18.55
C SER A 224 8.85 -23.74 18.14
N SER A 225 7.93 -23.77 17.18
CA SER A 225 7.36 -25.01 16.63
C SER A 225 8.21 -25.65 15.55
N GLY A 226 9.22 -24.96 15.00
CA GLY A 226 9.97 -25.42 13.81
C GLY A 226 9.26 -25.16 12.47
N ALA A 227 8.13 -24.45 12.46
CA ALA A 227 7.33 -24.22 11.27
C ALA A 227 8.03 -23.35 10.21
N TRP A 228 9.09 -22.65 10.55
CA TRP A 228 9.92 -21.95 9.54
C TRP A 228 10.68 -22.92 8.64
N GLN A 229 11.20 -24.02 9.22
CA GLN A 229 11.99 -25.02 8.51
C GLN A 229 11.12 -26.11 7.87
N ASP A 230 10.00 -26.44 8.53
CA ASP A 230 9.05 -27.44 8.04
C ASP A 230 7.65 -26.85 7.89
N PRO A 231 7.25 -26.48 6.65
CA PRO A 231 5.92 -25.95 6.37
C PRO A 231 4.75 -26.90 6.67
N SER A 232 5.01 -28.20 6.86
CA SER A 232 3.97 -29.18 7.20
C SER A 232 3.48 -29.04 8.66
N ILE A 233 4.26 -28.42 9.51
CA ILE A 233 3.91 -28.17 10.92
C ILE A 233 2.71 -27.23 11.01
N THR A 234 1.69 -27.65 11.72
CA THR A 234 0.47 -26.89 11.97
C THR A 234 0.59 -26.12 13.28
N LEU A 235 0.34 -24.83 13.24
CA LEU A 235 0.23 -24.03 14.46
C LEU A 235 -1.12 -24.31 15.17
N PRO A 236 -1.15 -24.33 16.53
CA PRO A 236 -2.38 -24.48 17.27
C PRO A 236 -3.37 -23.34 16.96
N ASP A 237 -4.67 -23.65 16.96
CA ASP A 237 -5.74 -22.66 16.76
C ASP A 237 -5.65 -21.50 17.76
N GLN A 238 -5.22 -21.76 19.00
CA GLN A 238 -5.02 -20.73 20.02
C GLN A 238 -3.99 -19.69 19.57
N VAL A 239 -2.86 -20.11 18.98
CA VAL A 239 -1.82 -19.18 18.47
C VAL A 239 -2.39 -18.28 17.37
N ILE A 240 -3.19 -18.85 16.47
CA ILE A 240 -3.84 -18.10 15.39
C ILE A 240 -4.89 -17.11 15.95
N ASP A 241 -5.61 -17.49 16.99
CA ASP A 241 -6.59 -16.63 17.66
C ASP A 241 -5.94 -15.49 18.42
N GLU A 242 -4.84 -15.75 19.13
CA GLU A 242 -4.03 -14.74 19.81
C GLU A 242 -3.43 -13.76 18.80
N PHE A 243 -2.81 -14.25 17.73
CA PHE A 243 -2.33 -13.43 16.62
C PHE A 243 -3.41 -12.51 16.08
N SER A 244 -4.57 -13.06 15.75
CA SER A 244 -5.68 -12.28 15.18
C SER A 244 -6.26 -11.26 16.17
N GLY A 245 -6.24 -11.56 17.46
CA GLY A 245 -6.57 -10.65 18.55
C GLY A 245 -5.61 -9.47 18.65
N LEU A 246 -4.29 -9.74 18.58
CA LEU A 246 -3.26 -8.70 18.58
C LEU A 246 -3.36 -7.79 17.34
N VAL A 247 -3.67 -8.34 16.16
CA VAL A 247 -3.93 -7.52 14.96
C VAL A 247 -5.13 -6.59 15.18
N ALA A 248 -6.21 -7.09 15.77
CA ALA A 248 -7.39 -6.27 16.08
C ALA A 248 -7.09 -5.17 17.12
N ALA A 249 -6.23 -5.46 18.10
CA ALA A 249 -5.79 -4.52 19.12
C ALA A 249 -4.92 -3.38 18.54
N ALA A 250 -4.14 -3.64 17.52
CA ALA A 250 -3.34 -2.62 16.81
C ALA A 250 -4.20 -1.60 16.06
N ALA A 251 -5.46 -1.92 15.75
CA ALA A 251 -6.36 -1.04 15.02
C ALA A 251 -6.90 0.09 15.91
N GLN A 252 -6.86 1.33 15.39
CA GLN A 252 -7.31 2.57 16.02
C GLN A 252 -8.44 3.24 15.20
N PRO A 253 -9.53 2.52 14.90
CA PRO A 253 -10.59 3.05 14.07
C PRO A 253 -11.48 4.04 14.81
N LEU A 254 -12.10 4.92 14.02
CA LEU A 254 -13.20 5.77 14.44
C LEU A 254 -14.53 5.27 13.85
N ASP A 255 -15.63 5.71 14.42
CA ASP A 255 -16.99 5.54 13.88
C ASP A 255 -17.21 6.53 12.74
N ASP A 256 -17.73 6.06 11.61
CA ASP A 256 -18.20 6.90 10.50
C ASP A 256 -19.38 6.23 9.77
N VAL A 257 -19.86 6.87 8.70
CA VAL A 257 -20.98 6.38 7.89
C VAL A 257 -20.72 5.02 7.22
N ARG A 258 -19.49 4.51 7.22
CA ARG A 258 -19.10 3.22 6.62
C ARG A 258 -19.10 2.08 7.61
N GLY A 259 -18.98 2.37 8.91
CA GLY A 259 -18.97 1.35 9.95
C GLY A 259 -18.47 1.85 11.29
N THR A 260 -18.82 1.11 12.35
CA THR A 260 -18.38 1.40 13.70
C THR A 260 -16.95 0.94 13.96
N ALA A 261 -16.29 1.53 14.94
CA ALA A 261 -14.96 1.13 15.39
C ALA A 261 -14.93 -0.34 15.83
N ALA A 262 -15.99 -0.80 16.52
CA ALA A 262 -16.13 -2.20 16.93
C ALA A 262 -16.16 -3.15 15.72
N TYR A 263 -16.97 -2.84 14.70
CA TYR A 263 -17.05 -3.63 13.48
C TYR A 263 -15.72 -3.67 12.73
N ARG A 264 -15.00 -2.54 12.64
CA ARG A 264 -13.69 -2.45 11.98
C ARG A 264 -12.63 -3.29 12.70
N ARG A 265 -12.58 -3.28 14.05
CA ARG A 265 -11.69 -4.16 14.83
C ARG A 265 -12.03 -5.63 14.64
N HIS A 266 -13.33 -5.99 14.70
CA HIS A 266 -13.77 -7.35 14.41
C HIS A 266 -13.35 -7.77 12.99
N GLY A 267 -13.55 -6.90 12.00
CA GLY A 267 -13.10 -7.13 10.62
C GLY A 267 -11.61 -7.40 10.52
N CYS A 268 -10.77 -6.62 11.21
CA CYS A 268 -9.33 -6.85 11.25
C CYS A 268 -8.99 -8.23 11.83
N ARG A 269 -9.64 -8.66 12.92
CA ARG A 269 -9.45 -9.98 13.50
C ARG A 269 -9.77 -11.10 12.50
N VAL A 270 -10.91 -11.00 11.83
CA VAL A 270 -11.33 -12.00 10.82
C VAL A 270 -10.40 -12.04 9.63
N LEU A 271 -10.00 -10.87 9.11
CA LEU A 271 -9.06 -10.78 7.98
C LEU A 271 -7.69 -11.35 8.36
N ALA A 272 -7.19 -11.05 9.56
CA ALA A 272 -5.91 -11.56 10.04
C ALA A 272 -5.89 -13.08 10.17
N ARG A 273 -6.93 -13.67 10.79
CA ARG A 273 -7.06 -15.13 10.89
C ARG A 273 -7.03 -15.78 9.51
N ARG A 274 -7.81 -15.28 8.56
CA ARG A 274 -7.85 -15.80 7.18
C ARG A 274 -6.50 -15.64 6.47
N ALA A 275 -5.89 -14.46 6.57
CA ALA A 275 -4.65 -14.17 5.86
C ALA A 275 -3.49 -15.05 6.31
N ILE A 276 -3.34 -15.27 7.64
CA ILE A 276 -2.29 -16.16 8.15
C ILE A 276 -2.58 -17.62 7.81
N THR A 277 -3.82 -18.09 7.91
CA THR A 277 -4.20 -19.45 7.50
C THR A 277 -3.86 -19.68 6.03
N TRP A 278 -4.26 -18.78 5.13
CA TRP A 278 -3.93 -18.90 3.71
C TRP A 278 -2.42 -18.88 3.44
N ALA A 279 -1.67 -18.05 4.17
CA ALA A 279 -0.22 -17.98 4.04
C ALA A 279 0.43 -19.30 4.48
N LEU A 280 0.02 -19.87 5.61
CA LEU A 280 0.51 -21.16 6.09
C LEU A 280 0.14 -22.31 5.15
N ASP A 281 -1.07 -22.31 4.59
CA ASP A 281 -1.50 -23.31 3.61
C ASP A 281 -0.71 -23.19 2.30
N GLU A 282 -0.48 -21.97 1.80
CA GLU A 282 0.30 -21.72 0.58
C GLU A 282 1.75 -22.20 0.73
N ARG A 283 2.35 -22.11 1.92
CA ARG A 283 3.70 -22.64 2.21
C ARG A 283 3.80 -24.15 2.06
N ARG A 284 2.70 -24.87 2.22
CA ARG A 284 2.62 -26.34 2.09
C ARG A 284 2.48 -26.81 0.64
N LEU A 285 2.11 -25.90 -0.26
CA LEU A 285 1.96 -26.24 -1.66
C LEU A 285 3.32 -26.41 -2.33
N PRO A 286 3.49 -27.37 -3.23
CA PRO A 286 4.70 -27.48 -4.03
C PRO A 286 4.94 -26.18 -4.83
N ALA A 287 6.20 -25.78 -4.94
CA ALA A 287 6.61 -24.51 -5.58
C ALA A 287 6.21 -24.37 -7.07
N TRP A 288 5.64 -25.43 -7.67
CA TRP A 288 5.20 -25.51 -9.08
C TRP A 288 3.67 -25.52 -9.28
N LEU A 289 2.89 -25.36 -8.23
CA LEU A 289 1.44 -25.12 -8.29
C LEU A 289 1.15 -23.62 -8.16
#